data_1fd2976804927d155c95e8a6a3fd8821
#
_entry.id   1fd2976804927d155c95e8a6a3fd8821
#
_cell.length_a   1.000
_cell.length_b   1.000
_cell.length_c   1.000
_cell.angle_alpha   90.00
_cell.angle_beta   90.00
_cell.angle_gamma   90.00
#
_symmetry.space_group_name_H-M   'P 1'
#
loop_
_entity.id
_entity.type
_entity.pdbx_description
1 polymer ?
#
loop_
_entity_poly.entity_id
_entity_poly.type
_entity_poly.pdbx_seq_one_letter_code
_entity_poly.pdbx_strand_id
1 'polypeptide(L)'
;DPDKAKELLAEAGYPDGEGFPAITYKYPSLQLDSDMAQALQAQWKTNLGIEVELQAEEQQVQVAERRSGDFQLARMRWTADFTDPFTFLSMYRSNDSYNDNKTNCPEYDELMAQSNEESDPTARFELLHQAESVLVNDYCFGVPVLNSSNIYLVSTDITNFEIDPSRNMIRTKYLVLGDSSSES
;
A
#
# COMPACT_ATOMS: atom_id res chain seq x y z
N ASP A 1 -16.74 2.98 4.60
CA ASP A 1 -18.12 2.69 5.00
C ASP A 1 -18.15 2.16 6.45
N PRO A 2 -18.27 3.04 7.46
CA PRO A 2 -18.23 2.65 8.87
C PRO A 2 -19.42 1.75 9.27
N ASP A 3 -20.58 1.92 8.62
CA ASP A 3 -21.77 1.13 8.97
C ASP A 3 -21.60 -0.30 8.49
N LYS A 4 -21.08 -0.50 7.28
CA LYS A 4 -20.75 -1.84 6.79
C LYS A 4 -19.65 -2.50 7.60
N ALA A 5 -18.65 -1.73 8.04
CA ALA A 5 -17.61 -2.25 8.91
C ALA A 5 -18.15 -2.74 10.27
N LYS A 6 -19.13 -2.02 10.87
CA LYS A 6 -19.81 -2.46 12.09
C LYS A 6 -20.60 -3.76 11.89
N GLU A 7 -21.33 -3.87 10.77
CA GLU A 7 -22.05 -5.09 10.42
C GLU A 7 -21.09 -6.28 10.35
N LEU A 8 -20.01 -6.16 9.58
CA LEU A 8 -19.01 -7.22 9.44
C LEU A 8 -18.34 -7.59 10.77
N LEU A 9 -18.06 -6.60 11.62
CA LEU A 9 -17.48 -6.83 12.93
C LEU A 9 -18.46 -7.59 13.84
N ALA A 10 -19.74 -7.25 13.78
CA ALA A 10 -20.79 -7.96 14.51
C ALA A 10 -20.99 -9.39 13.99
N GLU A 11 -20.97 -9.60 12.66
CA GLU A 11 -21.01 -10.93 12.05
C GLU A 11 -19.80 -11.79 12.46
N ALA A 12 -18.64 -11.16 12.66
CA ALA A 12 -17.43 -11.82 13.18
C ALA A 12 -17.50 -12.15 14.68
N GLY A 13 -18.59 -11.77 15.36
CA GLY A 13 -18.82 -12.04 16.78
C GLY A 13 -18.40 -10.95 17.75
N TYR A 14 -18.10 -9.75 17.25
CA TYR A 14 -17.63 -8.61 18.05
C TYR A 14 -18.53 -7.37 17.87
N PRO A 15 -19.82 -7.44 18.21
CA PRO A 15 -20.72 -6.30 18.08
C PRO A 15 -20.18 -5.10 18.88
N ASP A 16 -20.15 -3.93 18.26
CA ASP A 16 -19.58 -2.69 18.84
C ASP A 16 -18.15 -2.82 19.37
N GLY A 17 -17.39 -3.82 18.89
CA GLY A 17 -16.03 -4.13 19.33
C GLY A 17 -15.93 -4.89 20.64
N GLU A 18 -17.05 -5.30 21.22
CA GLU A 18 -17.04 -6.00 22.50
C GLU A 18 -16.32 -7.36 22.41
N GLY A 19 -15.31 -7.54 23.25
CA GLY A 19 -14.49 -8.75 23.26
C GLY A 19 -13.49 -8.87 22.12
N PHE A 20 -13.35 -7.85 21.25
CA PHE A 20 -12.33 -7.87 20.20
C PHE A 20 -10.93 -7.97 20.80
N PRO A 21 -10.05 -8.86 20.30
CA PRO A 21 -8.72 -9.03 20.86
C PRO A 21 -7.86 -7.79 20.64
N ALA A 22 -6.93 -7.54 21.56
CA ALA A 22 -5.92 -6.50 21.35
C ALA A 22 -5.04 -6.88 20.15
N ILE A 23 -4.89 -5.95 19.21
CA ILE A 23 -4.02 -6.10 18.05
C ILE A 23 -3.02 -4.97 17.98
N THR A 24 -1.85 -5.25 17.41
CA THR A 24 -0.77 -4.28 17.26
C THR A 24 -0.61 -3.89 15.78
N TYR A 25 -0.53 -2.58 15.53
CA TYR A 25 -0.19 -2.02 14.23
C TYR A 25 1.26 -1.52 14.23
N LYS A 26 2.12 -2.20 13.48
CA LYS A 26 3.55 -1.88 13.33
C LYS A 26 3.78 -0.95 12.14
N TYR A 27 4.54 0.12 12.34
CA TYR A 27 4.83 1.10 11.31
C TYR A 27 6.19 1.77 11.50
N PRO A 28 6.82 2.29 10.42
CA PRO A 28 8.08 3.03 10.53
C PRO A 28 7.91 4.32 11.34
N SER A 29 8.86 4.65 12.18
CA SER A 29 8.88 5.86 13.04
C SER A 29 9.15 7.14 12.22
N LEU A 30 8.44 7.30 11.09
CA LEU A 30 8.44 8.51 10.28
C LEU A 30 7.19 9.34 10.58
N GLN A 31 7.29 10.66 10.50
CA GLN A 31 6.19 11.56 10.88
C GLN A 31 4.89 11.23 10.14
N LEU A 32 4.95 11.08 8.81
CA LEU A 32 3.76 10.78 8.02
C LEU A 32 3.11 9.43 8.40
N ASP A 33 3.92 8.40 8.66
CA ASP A 33 3.42 7.09 9.05
C ASP A 33 2.83 7.12 10.47
N SER A 34 3.40 7.91 11.37
CA SER A 34 2.87 8.13 12.72
C SER A 34 1.53 8.87 12.70
N ASP A 35 1.42 9.93 11.92
CA ASP A 35 0.17 10.71 11.77
C ASP A 35 -0.95 9.83 11.20
N MET A 36 -0.63 9.02 10.18
CA MET A 36 -1.57 8.09 9.58
C MET A 36 -1.99 6.99 10.58
N ALA A 37 -1.05 6.42 11.32
CA ALA A 37 -1.35 5.39 12.32
C ALA A 37 -2.31 5.90 13.40
N GLN A 38 -2.07 7.12 13.90
CA GLN A 38 -2.95 7.76 14.89
C GLN A 38 -4.35 8.05 14.30
N ALA A 39 -4.43 8.50 13.04
CA ALA A 39 -5.70 8.74 12.38
C ALA A 39 -6.51 7.44 12.21
N LEU A 40 -5.87 6.34 11.79
CA LEU A 40 -6.49 5.03 11.66
C LEU A 40 -6.95 4.50 13.03
N GLN A 41 -6.10 4.55 14.05
CA GLN A 41 -6.45 4.15 15.41
C GLN A 41 -7.69 4.90 15.92
N ALA A 42 -7.72 6.22 15.74
CA ALA A 42 -8.85 7.04 16.15
C ALA A 42 -10.14 6.67 15.41
N GLN A 43 -10.06 6.37 14.11
CA GLN A 43 -11.21 5.92 13.31
C GLN A 43 -11.70 4.54 13.77
N TRP A 44 -10.83 3.58 13.99
CA TRP A 44 -11.21 2.25 14.49
C TRP A 44 -11.85 2.34 15.87
N LYS A 45 -11.29 3.12 16.77
CA LYS A 45 -11.88 3.33 18.09
C LYS A 45 -13.25 4.01 18.03
N THR A 46 -13.38 5.08 17.24
CA THR A 46 -14.61 5.87 17.15
C THR A 46 -15.73 5.11 16.45
N ASN A 47 -15.40 4.42 15.36
CA ASN A 47 -16.40 3.77 14.51
C ASN A 47 -16.70 2.33 14.94
N LEU A 48 -15.72 1.60 15.43
CA LEU A 48 -15.82 0.16 15.69
C LEU A 48 -15.69 -0.22 17.16
N GLY A 49 -15.31 0.72 18.03
CA GLY A 49 -15.11 0.43 19.46
C GLY A 49 -13.86 -0.41 19.77
N ILE A 50 -13.01 -0.70 18.76
CA ILE A 50 -11.83 -1.54 18.97
C ILE A 50 -10.59 -0.73 19.36
N GLU A 51 -9.74 -1.35 20.18
CA GLU A 51 -8.43 -0.78 20.56
C GLU A 51 -7.32 -1.44 19.75
N VAL A 52 -6.52 -0.61 19.11
CA VAL A 52 -5.33 -1.03 18.34
C VAL A 52 -4.10 -0.40 18.97
N GLU A 53 -3.13 -1.22 19.35
CA GLU A 53 -1.85 -0.74 19.87
C GLU A 53 -0.97 -0.25 18.73
N LEU A 54 -0.37 0.94 18.90
CA LEU A 54 0.53 1.53 17.90
C LEU A 54 1.99 1.25 18.28
N GLN A 55 2.72 0.58 17.40
CA GLN A 55 4.13 0.28 17.59
C GLN A 55 4.96 0.93 16.46
N ALA A 56 5.60 2.04 16.81
CA ALA A 56 6.55 2.72 15.94
C ALA A 56 7.93 2.09 16.05
N GLU A 57 8.53 1.76 14.92
CA GLU A 57 9.82 1.09 14.86
C GLU A 57 10.79 1.82 13.91
N GLU A 58 12.09 1.59 14.10
CA GLU A 58 13.07 1.98 13.08
C GLU A 58 12.74 1.27 11.76
N GLN A 59 12.90 1.97 10.64
CA GLN A 59 12.42 1.50 9.33
C GLN A 59 12.98 0.12 8.94
N GLN A 60 14.26 -0.15 9.20
CA GLN A 60 14.88 -1.43 8.84
C GLN A 60 14.39 -2.57 9.73
N VAL A 61 14.10 -2.28 11.00
CA VAL A 61 13.53 -3.24 11.96
C VAL A 61 12.13 -3.62 11.50
N GLN A 62 11.27 -2.62 11.24
CA GLN A 62 9.91 -2.86 10.75
C GLN A 62 9.88 -3.68 9.46
N VAL A 63 10.76 -3.38 8.51
CA VAL A 63 10.87 -4.16 7.27
C VAL A 63 11.32 -5.61 7.54
N ALA A 64 12.25 -5.83 8.45
CA ALA A 64 12.74 -7.17 8.79
C ALA A 64 11.64 -8.01 9.47
N GLU A 65 10.92 -7.43 10.43
CA GLU A 65 9.80 -8.09 11.10
C GLU A 65 8.66 -8.40 10.14
N ARG A 66 8.28 -7.46 9.30
CA ARG A 66 7.26 -7.67 8.27
C ARG A 66 7.65 -8.81 7.32
N ARG A 67 8.89 -8.85 6.84
CA ARG A 67 9.39 -9.94 5.97
C ARG A 67 9.43 -11.30 6.67
N SER A 68 9.65 -11.33 7.96
CA SER A 68 9.57 -12.58 8.73
C SER A 68 8.13 -13.03 9.02
N GLY A 69 7.13 -12.15 8.83
CA GLY A 69 5.74 -12.39 9.17
C GLY A 69 5.41 -12.11 10.64
N ASP A 70 6.29 -11.40 11.35
CA ASP A 70 6.10 -11.07 12.77
C ASP A 70 5.28 -9.79 12.93
N PHE A 71 4.01 -9.85 12.56
CA PHE A 71 3.07 -8.75 12.72
C PHE A 71 1.61 -9.26 12.70
N GLN A 72 0.70 -8.49 13.26
CA GLN A 72 -0.75 -8.64 13.09
C GLN A 72 -1.26 -7.66 12.04
N LEU A 73 -0.92 -6.38 12.18
CA LEU A 73 -1.06 -5.36 11.16
C LEU A 73 0.28 -4.67 10.93
N ALA A 74 0.65 -4.41 9.70
CA ALA A 74 1.89 -3.73 9.37
C ALA A 74 1.70 -2.70 8.26
N ARG A 75 2.36 -1.55 8.42
CA ARG A 75 2.43 -0.54 7.37
C ARG A 75 3.33 -1.01 6.23
N MET A 76 2.80 -0.94 5.02
CA MET A 76 3.56 -1.16 3.80
C MET A 76 3.37 0.01 2.84
N ARG A 77 4.40 0.31 2.06
CA ARG A 77 4.35 1.23 0.92
C ARG A 77 5.00 0.55 -0.26
N TRP A 78 4.39 0.67 -1.41
CA TRP A 78 4.97 0.21 -2.65
C TRP A 78 4.97 1.32 -3.70
N THR A 79 6.03 1.40 -4.47
CA THR A 79 6.12 2.26 -5.65
C THR A 79 6.24 1.36 -6.86
N ALA A 80 5.50 1.66 -7.92
CA ALA A 80 5.52 0.85 -9.12
C ALA A 80 6.93 0.74 -9.72
N ASP A 81 7.37 -0.47 -10.03
CA ASP A 81 8.62 -0.72 -10.75
C ASP A 81 8.48 -0.46 -12.25
N PHE A 82 7.26 -0.59 -12.77
CA PHE A 82 6.86 -0.35 -14.16
C PHE A 82 5.38 0.04 -14.23
N THR A 83 4.97 0.59 -15.38
CA THR A 83 3.60 1.12 -15.58
C THR A 83 2.62 -0.03 -15.91
N ASP A 84 2.29 -0.83 -14.92
CA ASP A 84 1.32 -1.92 -15.01
C ASP A 84 0.81 -2.29 -13.62
N PRO A 85 -0.49 -2.60 -13.42
CA PRO A 85 -1.04 -3.02 -12.14
C PRO A 85 -0.38 -4.27 -11.55
N PHE A 86 0.16 -5.13 -12.38
CA PHE A 86 0.84 -6.34 -11.97
C PHE A 86 1.96 -6.08 -10.95
N THR A 87 2.64 -4.92 -11.02
CA THR A 87 3.71 -4.57 -10.07
C THR A 87 3.22 -4.47 -8.62
N PHE A 88 1.93 -4.16 -8.40
CA PHE A 88 1.33 -4.08 -7.07
C PHE A 88 0.75 -5.42 -6.62
N LEU A 89 0.22 -6.21 -7.56
CA LEU A 89 -0.44 -7.47 -7.24
C LEU A 89 0.55 -8.62 -7.11
N SER A 90 1.63 -8.63 -7.89
CA SER A 90 2.58 -9.75 -7.93
C SER A 90 3.20 -10.11 -6.58
N MET A 91 3.34 -9.13 -5.68
CA MET A 91 3.96 -9.33 -4.38
C MET A 91 3.15 -10.21 -3.41
N TYR A 92 1.86 -10.44 -3.69
CA TYR A 92 0.99 -11.27 -2.85
C TYR A 92 0.88 -12.72 -3.34
N ARG A 93 1.56 -13.09 -4.43
CA ARG A 93 1.61 -14.49 -4.88
C ARG A 93 2.33 -15.35 -3.85
N SER A 94 1.87 -16.59 -3.72
CA SER A 94 2.40 -17.54 -2.70
C SER A 94 3.91 -17.72 -2.76
N ASN A 95 4.51 -17.66 -3.95
CA ASN A 95 5.95 -17.89 -4.16
C ASN A 95 6.76 -16.60 -4.27
N ASP A 96 6.14 -15.42 -4.13
CA ASP A 96 6.87 -14.15 -4.29
C ASP A 96 7.73 -13.84 -3.07
N SER A 97 8.92 -13.31 -3.30
CA SER A 97 9.86 -12.93 -2.23
C SER A 97 9.36 -11.76 -1.38
N TYR A 98 8.41 -10.99 -1.89
CA TYR A 98 7.75 -9.88 -1.19
C TYR A 98 6.41 -10.28 -0.56
N ASN A 99 6.06 -11.57 -0.58
CA ASN A 99 4.87 -12.07 0.12
C ASN A 99 5.11 -12.08 1.65
N ASP A 100 5.10 -10.90 2.24
CA ASP A 100 5.36 -10.73 3.67
C ASP A 100 4.22 -11.28 4.54
N ASN A 101 3.00 -11.27 4.02
CA ASN A 101 1.82 -11.84 4.67
C ASN A 101 1.85 -13.37 4.75
N LYS A 102 2.78 -14.02 4.02
CA LYS A 102 2.82 -15.48 3.89
C LYS A 102 1.52 -16.06 3.35
N THR A 103 0.86 -15.30 2.47
CA THR A 103 -0.37 -15.75 1.82
C THR A 103 -0.10 -17.03 1.02
N ASN A 104 -1.09 -17.93 1.05
CA ASN A 104 -1.09 -19.14 0.22
C ASN A 104 -2.52 -19.30 -0.32
N CYS A 105 -2.78 -18.63 -1.45
CA CYS A 105 -4.08 -18.59 -2.10
C CYS A 105 -3.97 -19.08 -3.54
N PRO A 106 -4.27 -20.35 -3.82
CA PRO A 106 -4.18 -20.93 -5.17
C PRO A 106 -5.04 -20.20 -6.21
N GLU A 107 -6.21 -19.72 -5.83
CA GLU A 107 -7.10 -18.95 -6.70
C GLU A 107 -6.44 -17.63 -7.16
N TYR A 108 -5.83 -16.92 -6.22
CA TYR A 108 -5.06 -15.70 -6.52
C TYR A 108 -3.88 -15.98 -7.46
N ASP A 109 -3.11 -17.03 -7.15
CA ASP A 109 -1.94 -17.41 -7.94
C ASP A 109 -2.32 -17.79 -9.37
N GLU A 110 -3.45 -18.49 -9.55
CA GLU A 110 -3.98 -18.86 -10.87
C GLU A 110 -4.39 -17.65 -11.69
N LEU A 111 -5.13 -16.68 -11.10
CA LEU A 111 -5.50 -15.43 -11.76
C LEU A 111 -4.27 -14.63 -12.20
N MET A 112 -3.27 -14.55 -11.33
CA MET A 112 -2.01 -13.88 -11.63
C MET A 112 -1.21 -14.59 -12.73
N ALA A 113 -1.22 -15.92 -12.77
CA ALA A 113 -0.58 -16.71 -13.83
C ALA A 113 -1.30 -16.49 -15.18
N GLN A 114 -2.62 -16.60 -15.20
CA GLN A 114 -3.43 -16.36 -16.40
C GLN A 114 -3.23 -14.94 -16.94
N SER A 115 -3.14 -13.92 -16.08
CA SER A 115 -2.88 -12.55 -16.51
C SER A 115 -1.53 -12.36 -17.21
N ASN A 116 -0.55 -13.19 -16.93
CA ASN A 116 0.75 -13.16 -17.61
C ASN A 116 0.73 -13.83 -18.99
N GLU A 117 -0.19 -14.78 -19.20
CA GLU A 117 -0.32 -15.52 -20.45
C GLU A 117 -1.30 -14.86 -21.41
N GLU A 118 -2.19 -13.99 -20.90
CA GLU A 118 -3.21 -13.32 -21.68
C GLU A 118 -2.62 -12.20 -22.56
N SER A 119 -2.89 -12.27 -23.86
CA SER A 119 -2.40 -11.32 -24.85
C SER A 119 -3.39 -10.20 -25.18
N ASP A 120 -4.69 -10.40 -24.93
CA ASP A 120 -5.68 -9.34 -25.07
C ASP A 120 -5.62 -8.41 -23.85
N PRO A 121 -5.35 -7.10 -24.02
CA PRO A 121 -5.20 -6.19 -22.90
C PRO A 121 -6.45 -6.09 -22.03
N THR A 122 -7.65 -6.15 -22.63
CA THR A 122 -8.91 -6.02 -21.89
C THR A 122 -9.15 -7.26 -21.03
N ALA A 123 -8.99 -8.43 -21.60
CA ALA A 123 -9.11 -9.69 -20.85
C ALA A 123 -8.06 -9.79 -19.74
N ARG A 124 -6.84 -9.34 -20.02
CA ARG A 124 -5.77 -9.29 -19.02
C ARG A 124 -6.10 -8.38 -17.84
N PHE A 125 -6.60 -7.17 -18.11
CA PHE A 125 -7.03 -6.25 -17.04
C PHE A 125 -8.18 -6.82 -16.22
N GLU A 126 -9.09 -7.55 -16.83
CA GLU A 126 -10.17 -8.24 -16.11
C GLU A 126 -9.64 -9.29 -15.14
N LEU A 127 -8.65 -10.09 -15.55
CA LEU A 127 -7.99 -11.05 -14.66
C LEU A 127 -7.27 -10.37 -13.49
N LEU A 128 -6.61 -9.23 -13.73
CA LEU A 128 -5.98 -8.45 -12.67
C LEU A 128 -7.00 -7.84 -11.69
N HIS A 129 -8.15 -7.38 -12.18
CA HIS A 129 -9.25 -6.91 -11.33
C HIS A 129 -9.85 -8.03 -10.48
N GLN A 130 -10.00 -9.24 -11.04
CA GLN A 130 -10.45 -10.39 -10.26
C GLN A 130 -9.43 -10.75 -9.17
N ALA A 131 -8.14 -10.74 -9.49
CA ALA A 131 -7.09 -10.95 -8.50
C ALA A 131 -7.11 -9.87 -7.40
N GLU A 132 -7.29 -8.59 -7.76
CA GLU A 132 -7.45 -7.49 -6.81
C GLU A 132 -8.66 -7.70 -5.89
N SER A 133 -9.79 -8.17 -6.43
CA SER A 133 -10.98 -8.48 -5.62
C SER A 133 -10.70 -9.59 -4.60
N VAL A 134 -10.07 -10.66 -5.02
CA VAL A 134 -9.64 -11.74 -4.12
C VAL A 134 -8.73 -11.21 -3.02
N LEU A 135 -7.74 -10.38 -3.38
CA LEU A 135 -6.78 -9.79 -2.44
C LEU A 135 -7.45 -8.90 -1.39
N VAL A 136 -8.34 -7.98 -1.83
CA VAL A 136 -8.84 -6.88 -1.01
C VAL A 136 -10.17 -7.23 -0.34
N ASN A 137 -11.08 -7.88 -1.07
CA ASN A 137 -12.46 -8.09 -0.60
C ASN A 137 -12.66 -9.47 0.03
N ASP A 138 -12.07 -10.53 -0.55
CA ASP A 138 -12.38 -11.88 -0.13
C ASP A 138 -11.48 -12.36 1.02
N TYR A 139 -10.17 -12.05 0.93
CA TYR A 139 -9.19 -12.50 1.92
C TYR A 139 -8.53 -11.38 2.73
N CYS A 140 -8.67 -10.12 2.31
CA CYS A 140 -8.10 -8.95 3.00
C CYS A 140 -6.59 -9.06 3.28
N PHE A 141 -5.81 -9.62 2.36
CA PHE A 141 -4.35 -9.74 2.50
C PHE A 141 -3.63 -8.40 2.48
N GLY A 142 -4.21 -7.42 1.81
CA GLY A 142 -3.76 -6.05 1.78
C GLY A 142 -4.95 -5.08 1.78
N VAL A 143 -4.85 -4.04 2.60
CA VAL A 143 -5.87 -3.00 2.69
C VAL A 143 -5.30 -1.70 2.13
N PRO A 144 -5.72 -1.28 0.91
CA PRO A 144 -5.31 0.00 0.35
C PRO A 144 -5.85 1.15 1.21
N VAL A 145 -4.97 2.03 1.67
CA VAL A 145 -5.35 3.19 2.51
C VAL A 145 -5.36 4.47 1.72
N LEU A 146 -4.28 4.74 0.98
CA LEU A 146 -4.15 5.95 0.17
C LEU A 146 -3.09 5.79 -0.92
N ASN A 147 -3.22 6.58 -1.97
CA ASN A 147 -2.17 6.84 -2.94
C ASN A 147 -1.42 8.10 -2.52
N SER A 148 -0.11 7.98 -2.29
CA SER A 148 0.72 9.12 -1.93
C SER A 148 1.00 10.00 -3.13
N SER A 149 0.98 11.33 -2.91
CA SER A 149 1.42 12.32 -3.90
C SER A 149 2.76 12.92 -3.48
N ASN A 150 3.65 13.12 -4.43
CA ASN A 150 4.87 13.89 -4.21
C ASN A 150 4.64 15.34 -4.61
N ILE A 151 5.10 16.25 -3.76
CA ILE A 151 5.04 17.69 -4.02
C ILE A 151 6.47 18.17 -4.28
N TYR A 152 6.64 18.90 -5.38
CA TYR A 152 7.93 19.45 -5.78
C TYR A 152 7.87 20.97 -5.84
N LEU A 153 8.87 21.61 -5.30
CA LEU A 153 9.16 23.02 -5.50
C LEU A 153 10.37 23.11 -6.43
N VAL A 154 10.17 23.71 -7.59
CA VAL A 154 11.21 23.80 -8.63
C VAL A 154 11.51 25.26 -8.88
N SER A 155 12.81 25.65 -8.87
CA SER A 155 13.21 27.02 -9.23
C SER A 155 12.79 27.32 -10.67
N THR A 156 12.40 28.57 -10.91
CA THR A 156 12.11 29.07 -12.27
C THR A 156 13.29 29.02 -13.22
N ASP A 157 14.52 28.93 -12.69
CA ASP A 157 15.75 28.80 -13.46
C ASP A 157 15.96 27.38 -13.98
N ILE A 158 15.17 26.41 -13.53
CA ILE A 158 15.24 25.03 -14.00
C ILE A 158 14.19 24.82 -15.08
N THR A 159 14.65 24.39 -16.25
CA THR A 159 13.80 23.99 -17.37
C THR A 159 13.92 22.50 -17.62
N ASN A 160 12.98 21.94 -18.39
CA ASN A 160 12.87 20.50 -18.67
C ASN A 160 12.76 19.64 -17.41
N PHE A 161 12.02 20.15 -16.40
CA PHE A 161 11.69 19.36 -15.24
C PHE A 161 10.64 18.30 -15.63
N GLU A 162 11.07 17.05 -15.66
CA GLU A 162 10.20 15.92 -15.98
C GLU A 162 10.24 14.89 -14.86
N ILE A 163 9.07 14.36 -14.53
CA ILE A 163 8.91 13.26 -13.58
C ILE A 163 8.51 12.02 -14.37
N ASP A 164 9.19 10.91 -14.12
CA ASP A 164 8.77 9.62 -14.63
C ASP A 164 7.47 9.20 -13.93
N PRO A 165 6.35 9.09 -14.65
CA PRO A 165 5.04 8.86 -14.01
C PRO A 165 4.92 7.48 -13.36
N SER A 166 5.69 6.49 -13.81
CA SER A 166 5.65 5.15 -13.25
C SER A 166 6.44 5.01 -11.95
N ARG A 167 7.62 5.67 -11.89
CA ARG A 167 8.54 5.56 -10.74
C ARG A 167 8.50 6.78 -9.83
N ASN A 168 7.78 7.82 -10.24
CA ASN A 168 7.76 9.12 -9.56
C ASN A 168 9.17 9.68 -9.27
N MET A 169 10.08 9.47 -10.22
CA MET A 169 11.48 9.89 -10.14
C MET A 169 11.75 11.05 -11.09
N ILE A 170 12.52 12.02 -10.61
CA ILE A 170 12.94 13.15 -11.44
C ILE A 170 13.97 12.65 -12.46
N ARG A 171 13.76 12.96 -13.74
CA ARG A 171 14.71 12.68 -14.82
C ARG A 171 15.82 13.73 -14.86
N THR A 172 16.69 13.71 -13.88
CA THR A 172 17.72 14.73 -13.66
C THR A 172 18.65 14.97 -14.85
N LYS A 173 18.87 13.97 -15.71
CA LYS A 173 19.73 14.10 -16.90
C LYS A 173 19.18 15.07 -17.97
N TYR A 174 17.90 15.43 -17.88
CA TYR A 174 17.26 16.37 -18.82
C TYR A 174 17.09 17.77 -18.24
N LEU A 175 17.41 17.97 -16.97
CA LEU A 175 17.33 19.28 -16.34
C LEU A 175 18.34 20.25 -16.97
N VAL A 176 17.87 21.43 -17.29
CA VAL A 176 18.71 22.52 -17.79
C VAL A 176 18.60 23.67 -16.79
N LEU A 177 19.76 24.14 -16.34
CA LEU A 177 19.84 25.36 -15.55
C LEU A 177 19.86 26.56 -16.53
N GLY A 178 18.94 27.49 -16.32
CA GLY A 178 18.96 28.77 -17.02
C GLY A 178 20.21 29.57 -16.62
N ASP A 179 20.75 30.35 -17.55
CA ASP A 179 21.82 31.28 -17.23
C ASP A 179 21.28 32.36 -16.28
N SER A 180 21.79 32.36 -15.05
CA SER A 180 21.50 33.41 -14.05
C SER A 180 22.09 34.80 -14.39
N SER A 181 22.49 35.02 -15.63
CA SER A 181 23.19 36.21 -16.10
C SER A 181 22.34 37.28 -16.78
N SER A 182 20.97 37.20 -16.65
CA SER A 182 20.12 38.19 -17.34
C SER A 182 19.25 39.08 -16.41
N GLU A 183 19.71 39.31 -15.18
CA GLU A 183 19.16 40.42 -14.36
C GLU A 183 20.32 41.27 -13.82
N SER A 184 20.74 42.26 -14.60
CA SER A 184 21.54 43.42 -14.17
C SER A 184 20.84 44.71 -14.57
#